data_80e2f6e1fc26efbae6606b64e7f37eb2
#
_entry.id   80e2f6e1fc26efbae6606b64e7f37eb2
#
_cell.length_a   1.000
_cell.length_b   1.000
_cell.length_c   1.000
_cell.angle_alpha   90.00
_cell.angle_beta   90.00
_cell.angle_gamma   90.00
#
_symmetry.space_group_name_H-M   'P 1'
#
loop_
_entity.id
_entity.type
_entity.pdbx_description
1 polymer ?
#
loop_
_entity_poly.entity_id
_entity_poly.type
_entity_poly.pdbx_seq_one_letter_code
_entity_poly.pdbx_strand_id
1 'polypeptide(L)'
;MSKYLLEVGTEELPAKFSHSVLEQFKSLIEFELDKKLIKFEHIVVTSTPRRIVLLLEGLVDYAEDKIIERKGPKVNSAYLNGCPTNAALGFANSLDINVDELEIKNTKKGDFVFGKKIEKGLSTKISLSSIIPKLVKSLQGPRFMKWGSGNIKFSRPIRWIASIYNDEILDFEFDECDPKVKISNKTKSHRLINEVLEVQNPDYFFELLKQNRVIAIRKERKEKIESLINQASKSLNLKPDLSEGLLLSLIHI
;
A
#
# COMPACT_ATOMS: atom_id res chain seq x y z
N MET A 1 7.98 9.76 -12.66
CA MET A 1 6.93 9.17 -11.82
C MET A 1 7.55 8.17 -10.89
N SER A 2 7.15 8.17 -9.63
CA SER A 2 7.82 7.39 -8.59
C SER A 2 7.29 5.96 -8.52
N LYS A 3 8.10 5.06 -7.96
CA LYS A 3 7.77 3.65 -7.72
C LYS A 3 7.93 3.31 -6.24
N TYR A 4 7.09 2.42 -5.74
CA TYR A 4 7.18 1.94 -4.39
C TYR A 4 7.08 0.42 -4.35
N LEU A 5 8.04 -0.21 -3.72
CA LEU A 5 8.07 -1.64 -3.45
C LEU A 5 7.95 -1.89 -1.94
N LEU A 6 7.03 -2.77 -1.59
CA LEU A 6 6.95 -3.38 -0.26
C LEU A 6 7.03 -4.89 -0.40
N GLU A 7 7.90 -5.51 0.36
CA GLU A 7 7.92 -6.95 0.58
C GLU A 7 7.77 -7.24 2.08
N VAL A 8 6.76 -8.00 2.44
CA VAL A 8 6.58 -8.56 3.79
C VAL A 8 7.00 -10.01 3.75
N GLY A 9 8.19 -10.28 4.25
CA GLY A 9 8.76 -11.62 4.31
C GLY A 9 8.36 -12.36 5.59
N THR A 10 7.91 -13.61 5.45
CA THR A 10 7.34 -14.39 6.55
C THR A 10 7.91 -15.81 6.58
N GLU A 11 7.55 -16.56 7.61
CA GLU A 11 7.55 -18.01 7.55
C GLU A 11 6.48 -18.51 6.57
N GLU A 12 6.41 -19.83 6.30
CA GLU A 12 5.57 -20.38 5.24
C GLU A 12 4.08 -20.11 5.46
N LEU A 13 3.53 -19.23 4.62
CA LEU A 13 2.12 -18.86 4.64
C LEU A 13 1.22 -20.03 4.18
N PRO A 14 0.04 -20.23 4.78
CA PRO A 14 -0.93 -21.17 4.26
C PRO A 14 -1.41 -20.79 2.86
N ALA A 15 -1.62 -21.78 1.97
CA ALA A 15 -2.03 -21.58 0.58
C ALA A 15 -3.28 -20.72 0.44
N LYS A 16 -4.30 -20.99 1.26
CA LYS A 16 -5.56 -20.23 1.26
C LYS A 16 -5.33 -18.75 1.62
N PHE A 17 -4.49 -18.48 2.61
CA PHE A 17 -4.18 -17.10 3.00
C PHE A 17 -3.35 -16.40 1.92
N SER A 18 -2.30 -17.04 1.40
CA SER A 18 -1.49 -16.51 0.29
C SER A 18 -2.31 -16.11 -0.93
N HIS A 19 -3.47 -16.74 -1.14
CA HIS A 19 -4.38 -16.38 -2.23
C HIS A 19 -5.31 -15.24 -1.83
N SER A 20 -5.99 -15.37 -0.70
CA SER A 20 -7.00 -14.38 -0.26
C SER A 20 -6.39 -13.03 0.10
N VAL A 21 -5.13 -13.00 0.53
CA VAL A 21 -4.44 -11.75 0.90
C VAL A 21 -4.19 -10.82 -0.28
N LEU A 22 -4.12 -11.35 -1.52
CA LEU A 22 -3.80 -10.53 -2.70
C LEU A 22 -4.90 -9.49 -2.97
N GLU A 23 -6.16 -9.94 -3.07
CA GLU A 23 -7.30 -9.05 -3.30
C GLU A 23 -7.50 -8.10 -2.11
N GLN A 24 -7.36 -8.62 -0.88
CA GLN A 24 -7.50 -7.81 0.32
C GLN A 24 -6.44 -6.70 0.35
N PHE A 25 -5.17 -7.04 0.08
CA PHE A 25 -4.08 -6.09 0.12
C PHE A 25 -4.22 -5.03 -0.97
N LYS A 26 -4.62 -5.45 -2.18
CA LYS A 26 -4.90 -4.56 -3.30
C LYS A 26 -6.01 -3.57 -2.96
N SER A 27 -7.17 -4.06 -2.52
CA SER A 27 -8.32 -3.20 -2.20
C SER A 27 -8.03 -2.22 -1.06
N LEU A 28 -7.28 -2.65 -0.05
CA LEU A 28 -6.91 -1.80 1.08
C LEU A 28 -5.96 -0.67 0.69
N ILE A 29 -4.94 -0.96 -0.12
CA ILE A 29 -3.99 0.07 -0.55
C ILE A 29 -4.65 1.05 -1.53
N GLU A 30 -5.45 0.56 -2.48
CA GLU A 30 -6.21 1.41 -3.41
C GLU A 30 -7.14 2.37 -2.64
N PHE A 31 -7.87 1.87 -1.65
CA PHE A 31 -8.73 2.69 -0.79
C PHE A 31 -7.96 3.76 -0.01
N GLU A 32 -6.81 3.41 0.59
CA GLU A 32 -6.02 4.37 1.37
C GLU A 32 -5.35 5.43 0.49
N LEU A 33 -4.91 5.07 -0.72
CA LEU A 33 -4.34 6.02 -1.69
C LEU A 33 -5.41 6.98 -2.22
N ASP A 34 -6.60 6.46 -2.58
CA ASP A 34 -7.74 7.28 -3.02
C ASP A 34 -8.17 8.27 -1.94
N LYS A 35 -8.32 7.80 -0.71
CA LYS A 35 -8.64 8.65 0.45
C LYS A 35 -7.63 9.78 0.67
N LYS A 36 -6.38 9.57 0.31
CA LYS A 36 -5.29 10.55 0.40
C LYS A 36 -5.10 11.35 -0.89
N LEU A 37 -5.91 11.10 -1.93
CA LEU A 37 -5.82 11.72 -3.25
C LEU A 37 -4.45 11.51 -3.91
N ILE A 38 -3.86 10.33 -3.72
CA ILE A 38 -2.59 9.94 -4.32
C ILE A 38 -2.89 9.07 -5.55
N LYS A 39 -2.51 9.55 -6.72
CA LYS A 39 -2.67 8.82 -7.99
C LYS A 39 -1.48 7.91 -8.27
N PHE A 40 -1.76 6.80 -8.91
CA PHE A 40 -0.78 5.84 -9.44
C PHE A 40 -1.28 5.24 -10.75
N GLU A 41 -0.39 4.62 -11.53
CA GLU A 41 -0.75 4.03 -12.82
C GLU A 41 -0.97 2.51 -12.73
N HIS A 42 -0.03 1.81 -12.10
CA HIS A 42 -0.06 0.36 -12.02
C HIS A 42 0.17 -0.15 -10.61
N ILE A 43 -0.51 -1.25 -10.31
CA ILE A 43 -0.37 -1.97 -9.05
C ILE A 43 -0.16 -3.46 -9.31
N VAL A 44 0.87 -4.02 -8.71
CA VAL A 44 1.11 -5.46 -8.70
C VAL A 44 1.09 -5.93 -7.25
N VAL A 45 0.19 -6.86 -6.94
CA VAL A 45 0.18 -7.58 -5.65
C VAL A 45 0.38 -9.05 -5.95
N THR A 46 1.40 -9.64 -5.34
CA THR A 46 1.70 -11.06 -5.53
C THR A 46 2.20 -11.68 -4.22
N SER A 47 2.21 -13.00 -4.16
CA SER A 47 2.73 -13.74 -3.02
C SER A 47 3.46 -15.00 -3.44
N THR A 48 4.39 -15.40 -2.59
CA THR A 48 4.98 -16.74 -2.57
C THR A 48 4.67 -17.37 -1.21
N PRO A 49 5.04 -18.63 -0.96
CA PRO A 49 4.87 -19.22 0.38
C PRO A 49 5.49 -18.39 1.52
N ARG A 50 6.50 -17.58 1.25
CA ARG A 50 7.24 -16.87 2.31
C ARG A 50 7.24 -15.35 2.17
N ARG A 51 6.44 -14.76 1.28
CA ARG A 51 6.39 -13.30 1.09
C ARG A 51 5.08 -12.83 0.48
N ILE A 52 4.71 -11.63 0.82
CA ILE A 52 3.67 -10.83 0.16
C ILE A 52 4.37 -9.61 -0.40
N VAL A 53 4.12 -9.30 -1.67
CA VAL A 53 4.78 -8.20 -2.39
C VAL A 53 3.73 -7.26 -2.95
N LEU A 54 3.94 -5.97 -2.75
CA LEU A 54 3.23 -4.87 -3.38
C LEU A 54 4.23 -4.06 -4.20
N LEU A 55 3.96 -3.83 -5.46
CA LEU A 55 4.65 -2.85 -6.30
C LEU A 55 3.64 -1.84 -6.81
N LEU A 56 3.89 -0.56 -6.57
CA LEU A 56 3.16 0.58 -7.12
C LEU A 56 4.05 1.29 -8.11
N GLU A 57 3.54 1.60 -9.29
CA GLU A 57 4.25 2.32 -10.34
C GLU A 57 3.44 3.53 -10.79
N GLY A 58 4.14 4.55 -11.25
CA GLY A 58 3.50 5.79 -11.71
C GLY A 58 2.91 6.63 -10.57
N LEU A 59 3.49 6.55 -9.37
CA LEU A 59 3.07 7.35 -8.23
C LEU A 59 3.38 8.84 -8.45
N VAL A 60 2.42 9.69 -8.12
CA VAL A 60 2.64 11.13 -8.00
C VAL A 60 3.48 11.43 -6.77
N ASP A 61 4.32 12.47 -6.80
CA ASP A 61 5.20 12.80 -5.67
C ASP A 61 4.45 13.48 -4.52
N TYR A 62 3.33 14.15 -4.83
CA TYR A 62 2.44 14.79 -3.87
C TYR A 62 1.00 14.43 -4.16
N ALA A 63 0.21 14.28 -3.10
CA ALA A 63 -1.24 14.17 -3.19
C ALA A 63 -1.85 15.42 -3.81
N GLU A 64 -3.03 15.30 -4.40
CA GLU A 64 -3.77 16.47 -4.88
C GLU A 64 -4.18 17.38 -3.71
N ASP A 65 -4.21 18.69 -3.97
CA ASP A 65 -4.69 19.68 -3.01
C ASP A 65 -6.18 19.45 -2.73
N LYS A 66 -6.56 19.52 -1.46
CA LYS A 66 -7.94 19.35 -1.03
C LYS A 66 -8.57 20.71 -0.76
N ILE A 67 -9.63 21.05 -1.49
CA ILE A 67 -10.43 22.23 -1.20
C ILE A 67 -11.46 21.86 -0.14
N ILE A 68 -11.34 22.48 1.04
CA ILE A 68 -12.29 22.33 2.14
C ILE A 68 -13.13 23.58 2.24
N GLU A 69 -14.43 23.47 1.96
CA GLU A 69 -15.38 24.52 2.19
C GLU A 69 -15.83 24.50 3.66
N ARG A 70 -15.68 25.63 4.34
CA ARG A 70 -16.17 25.81 5.71
C ARG A 70 -17.26 26.86 5.78
N LYS A 71 -18.29 26.56 6.58
CA LYS A 71 -19.36 27.48 6.89
C LYS A 71 -18.94 28.40 8.01
N GLY A 72 -19.06 29.70 7.78
CA GLY A 72 -18.76 30.77 8.71
C GLY A 72 -19.98 31.37 9.40
N PRO A 73 -19.86 32.61 9.88
CA PRO A 73 -20.95 33.34 10.54
C PRO A 73 -22.07 33.70 9.57
N LYS A 74 -23.24 34.10 10.13
CA LYS A 74 -24.33 34.66 9.34
C LYS A 74 -23.91 35.97 8.68
N VAL A 75 -24.43 36.25 7.49
CA VAL A 75 -24.08 37.48 6.72
C VAL A 75 -24.32 38.75 7.56
N ASN A 76 -25.43 38.82 8.30
CA ASN A 76 -25.75 39.96 9.16
C ASN A 76 -24.73 40.18 10.31
N SER A 77 -23.98 39.17 10.69
CA SER A 77 -22.92 39.26 11.70
C SER A 77 -21.55 39.44 11.07
N ALA A 78 -21.40 38.99 9.83
CA ALA A 78 -20.13 39.09 9.07
C ALA A 78 -19.96 40.43 8.39
N TYR A 79 -21.04 41.07 7.97
CA TYR A 79 -21.02 42.36 7.29
C TYR A 79 -21.98 43.36 7.96
N LEU A 80 -21.52 44.60 8.16
CA LEU A 80 -22.33 45.72 8.64
C LEU A 80 -22.22 46.84 7.62
N ASN A 81 -23.33 47.26 7.05
CA ASN A 81 -23.38 48.30 6.00
C ASN A 81 -22.40 48.04 4.82
N GLY A 82 -22.26 46.76 4.44
CA GLY A 82 -21.35 46.34 3.36
C GLY A 82 -19.87 46.21 3.75
N CYS A 83 -19.51 46.58 4.98
CA CYS A 83 -18.13 46.44 5.47
C CYS A 83 -17.96 45.17 6.28
N PRO A 84 -16.82 44.46 6.12
CA PRO A 84 -16.55 43.26 6.90
C PRO A 84 -16.32 43.56 8.38
N THR A 85 -16.96 42.82 9.26
CA THR A 85 -16.81 42.92 10.71
C THR A 85 -15.64 42.06 11.20
N ASN A 86 -15.28 42.20 12.48
CA ASN A 86 -14.29 41.35 13.12
C ASN A 86 -14.63 39.85 13.02
N ALA A 87 -15.92 39.51 12.90
CA ALA A 87 -16.36 38.12 12.72
C ALA A 87 -16.00 37.59 11.32
N ALA A 88 -16.14 38.38 10.26
CA ALA A 88 -15.73 38.00 8.92
C ALA A 88 -14.19 37.95 8.81
N LEU A 89 -13.48 38.95 9.34
CA LEU A 89 -12.02 38.96 9.36
C LEU A 89 -11.43 37.80 10.14
N GLY A 90 -11.97 37.49 11.33
CA GLY A 90 -11.53 36.34 12.14
C GLY A 90 -11.81 35.00 11.44
N PHE A 91 -12.93 34.90 10.72
CA PHE A 91 -13.24 33.71 9.95
C PHE A 91 -12.31 33.52 8.75
N ALA A 92 -12.06 34.60 7.97
CA ALA A 92 -11.10 34.57 6.86
C ALA A 92 -9.68 34.22 7.33
N ASN A 93 -9.22 34.83 8.41
CA ASN A 93 -7.92 34.52 9.03
C ASN A 93 -7.82 33.06 9.49
N SER A 94 -8.90 32.45 10.02
CA SER A 94 -8.92 31.05 10.43
C SER A 94 -8.77 30.07 9.25
N LEU A 95 -9.05 30.55 8.04
CA LEU A 95 -8.92 29.78 6.79
C LEU A 95 -7.63 30.13 6.02
N ASP A 96 -6.89 31.15 6.50
CA ASP A 96 -5.70 31.67 5.83
C ASP A 96 -6.00 32.20 4.41
N ILE A 97 -7.13 32.96 4.29
CA ILE A 97 -7.62 33.58 3.06
C ILE A 97 -7.95 35.05 3.29
N ASN A 98 -8.06 35.80 2.22
CA ASN A 98 -8.53 37.20 2.29
C ASN A 98 -10.06 37.24 2.51
N VAL A 99 -10.51 38.29 3.18
CA VAL A 99 -11.95 38.49 3.43
C VAL A 99 -12.75 38.64 2.14
N ASP A 100 -12.14 39.13 1.07
CA ASP A 100 -12.76 39.27 -0.25
C ASP A 100 -12.96 37.94 -0.98
N GLU A 101 -12.31 36.87 -0.51
CA GLU A 101 -12.47 35.51 -1.05
C GLU A 101 -13.62 34.76 -0.37
N LEU A 102 -14.32 35.38 0.58
CA LEU A 102 -15.48 34.80 1.23
C LEU A 102 -16.71 34.85 0.33
N GLU A 103 -17.39 33.73 0.17
CA GLU A 103 -18.61 33.58 -0.62
C GLU A 103 -19.85 33.63 0.28
N ILE A 104 -20.89 34.35 -0.14
CA ILE A 104 -22.19 34.32 0.55
C ILE A 104 -23.05 33.24 -0.08
N LYS A 105 -23.56 32.30 0.72
CA LYS A 105 -24.48 31.25 0.26
C LYS A 105 -25.74 31.24 1.09
N ASN A 106 -26.87 31.16 0.37
CA ASN A 106 -28.19 30.97 0.98
C ASN A 106 -28.34 29.50 1.42
N THR A 107 -28.75 29.31 2.65
CA THR A 107 -29.04 28.00 3.22
C THR A 107 -30.43 27.98 3.83
N LYS A 108 -30.99 26.78 4.07
CA LYS A 108 -32.31 26.62 4.75
C LYS A 108 -32.40 27.34 6.11
N LYS A 109 -31.26 27.77 6.70
CA LYS A 109 -31.17 28.48 7.99
C LYS A 109 -30.80 29.96 7.83
N GLY A 110 -30.86 30.51 6.60
CA GLY A 110 -30.49 31.87 6.23
C GLY A 110 -29.18 31.97 5.50
N ASP A 111 -28.71 33.21 5.28
CA ASP A 111 -27.50 33.50 4.53
C ASP A 111 -26.28 33.42 5.44
N PHE A 112 -25.30 32.66 5.00
CA PHE A 112 -24.03 32.46 5.71
C PHE A 112 -22.86 32.74 4.80
N VAL A 113 -21.78 33.13 5.41
CA VAL A 113 -20.50 33.29 4.74
C VAL A 113 -19.80 31.94 4.68
N PHE A 114 -19.22 31.63 3.52
CA PHE A 114 -18.42 30.43 3.29
C PHE A 114 -17.04 30.82 2.83
N GLY A 115 -16.06 30.08 3.27
CA GLY A 115 -14.67 30.24 2.80
C GLY A 115 -14.12 28.89 2.35
N LYS A 116 -13.27 28.92 1.33
CA LYS A 116 -12.58 27.74 0.80
C LYS A 116 -11.14 27.76 1.29
N LYS A 117 -10.74 26.75 2.07
CA LYS A 117 -9.36 26.55 2.45
C LYS A 117 -8.74 25.48 1.52
N ILE A 118 -7.61 25.81 0.94
CA ILE A 118 -6.81 24.82 0.19
C ILE A 118 -5.84 24.17 1.18
N GLU A 119 -6.04 22.89 1.45
CA GLU A 119 -5.05 22.08 2.16
C GLU A 119 -4.12 21.45 1.13
N LYS A 120 -2.85 21.85 1.16
CA LYS A 120 -1.83 21.30 0.25
C LYS A 120 -1.68 19.80 0.44
N GLY A 121 -1.60 19.08 -0.66
CA GLY A 121 -1.38 17.66 -0.67
C GLY A 121 -0.05 17.28 0.00
N LEU A 122 -0.09 16.26 0.84
CA LEU A 122 1.11 15.74 1.50
C LEU A 122 1.98 14.97 0.50
N SER A 123 3.28 14.90 0.77
CA SER A 123 4.20 14.05 0.04
C SER A 123 3.73 12.59 0.09
N THR A 124 3.75 11.93 -1.07
CA THR A 124 3.41 10.51 -1.21
C THR A 124 4.29 9.64 -0.33
N LYS A 125 5.58 9.96 -0.22
CA LYS A 125 6.54 9.26 0.65
C LYS A 125 6.09 9.31 2.12
N ILE A 126 5.72 10.50 2.64
CA ILE A 126 5.20 10.66 4.00
C ILE A 126 3.87 9.93 4.19
N SER A 127 3.01 9.98 3.19
CA SER A 127 1.71 9.31 3.24
C SER A 127 1.88 7.79 3.31
N LEU A 128 2.73 7.21 2.46
CA LEU A 128 3.02 5.78 2.45
C LEU A 128 3.63 5.29 3.76
N SER A 129 4.58 6.02 4.37
CA SER A 129 5.15 5.63 5.67
C SER A 129 4.10 5.54 6.78
N SER A 130 3.00 6.29 6.69
CA SER A 130 1.88 6.23 7.62
C SER A 130 0.83 5.16 7.27
N ILE A 131 0.64 4.86 5.98
CA ILE A 131 -0.36 3.91 5.47
C ILE A 131 0.13 2.47 5.65
N ILE A 132 1.35 2.18 5.22
CA ILE A 132 1.87 0.82 5.10
C ILE A 132 1.85 0.02 6.41
N PRO A 133 2.33 0.53 7.55
CA PRO A 133 2.27 -0.23 8.80
C PRO A 133 0.83 -0.55 9.23
N LYS A 134 -0.10 0.37 9.03
CA LYS A 134 -1.53 0.16 9.32
C LYS A 134 -2.13 -0.89 8.40
N LEU A 135 -1.79 -0.84 7.12
CA LEU A 135 -2.26 -1.76 6.10
C LEU A 135 -1.79 -3.19 6.41
N VAL A 136 -0.52 -3.41 6.70
CA VAL A 136 0.01 -4.74 7.06
C VAL A 136 -0.69 -5.28 8.31
N LYS A 137 -0.94 -4.44 9.32
CA LYS A 137 -1.65 -4.82 10.55
C LYS A 137 -3.14 -5.09 10.36
N SER A 138 -3.77 -4.47 9.36
CA SER A 138 -5.21 -4.63 9.09
C SER A 138 -5.55 -5.88 8.28
N LEU A 139 -4.55 -6.56 7.71
CA LEU A 139 -4.75 -7.80 6.98
C LEU A 139 -5.40 -8.84 7.88
N GLN A 140 -6.35 -9.59 7.30
CA GLN A 140 -7.12 -10.60 8.01
C GLN A 140 -6.98 -11.95 7.35
N GLY A 141 -7.02 -12.99 8.17
CA GLY A 141 -6.97 -14.37 7.70
C GLY A 141 -7.32 -15.36 8.80
N PRO A 142 -7.59 -16.60 8.43
CA PRO A 142 -7.88 -17.65 9.40
C PRO A 142 -6.61 -17.98 10.21
N ARG A 143 -6.80 -18.25 11.50
CA ARG A 143 -5.74 -18.77 12.37
C ARG A 143 -4.52 -17.84 12.49
N PHE A 144 -4.76 -16.52 12.60
CA PHE A 144 -3.70 -15.60 12.96
C PHE A 144 -3.17 -15.91 14.36
N MET A 145 -1.86 -15.81 14.49
CA MET A 145 -1.14 -16.10 15.73
C MET A 145 -0.29 -14.90 16.15
N LYS A 146 0.03 -14.85 17.42
CA LYS A 146 1.10 -14.01 17.96
C LYS A 146 2.34 -14.87 18.14
N TRP A 147 3.51 -14.26 18.11
CA TRP A 147 4.78 -14.94 18.39
C TRP A 147 5.69 -14.06 19.24
N GLY A 148 6.56 -14.70 20.01
CA GLY A 148 7.41 -14.01 20.98
C GLY A 148 6.59 -13.18 21.97
N SER A 149 7.12 -12.04 22.38
CA SER A 149 6.44 -11.04 23.21
C SER A 149 5.75 -9.93 22.39
N GLY A 150 5.75 -10.05 21.05
CA GLY A 150 5.16 -9.07 20.15
C GLY A 150 3.63 -9.00 20.20
N ASN A 151 3.08 -7.87 19.77
CA ASN A 151 1.64 -7.63 19.80
C ASN A 151 0.94 -7.87 18.46
N ILE A 152 1.67 -7.97 17.37
CA ILE A 152 1.09 -8.21 16.06
C ILE A 152 0.47 -9.60 15.97
N LYS A 153 -0.70 -9.67 15.33
CA LYS A 153 -1.30 -10.94 14.90
C LYS A 153 -1.15 -11.07 13.41
N PHE A 154 -0.57 -12.16 12.94
CA PHE A 154 -0.40 -12.44 11.52
C PHE A 154 -0.52 -13.94 11.26
N SER A 155 -0.64 -14.32 9.97
CA SER A 155 -0.79 -15.73 9.60
C SER A 155 0.45 -16.58 9.94
N ARG A 156 1.63 -15.98 9.83
CA ARG A 156 2.93 -16.56 10.22
C ARG A 156 3.86 -15.45 10.68
N PRO A 157 4.90 -15.74 11.46
CA PRO A 157 5.89 -14.76 11.90
C PRO A 157 6.49 -13.98 10.74
N ILE A 158 6.45 -12.66 10.84
CA ILE A 158 7.15 -11.76 9.91
C ILE A 158 8.63 -11.80 10.25
N ARG A 159 9.50 -11.97 9.24
CA ARG A 159 10.95 -12.15 9.39
C ARG A 159 11.78 -11.04 8.80
N TRP A 160 11.28 -10.36 7.77
CA TRP A 160 11.90 -9.18 7.18
C TRP A 160 10.85 -8.31 6.52
N ILE A 161 11.17 -7.04 6.35
CA ILE A 161 10.39 -6.10 5.55
C ILE A 161 11.36 -5.34 4.67
N ALA A 162 11.18 -5.43 3.35
CA ALA A 162 11.82 -4.55 2.40
C ALA A 162 10.82 -3.48 1.96
N SER A 163 11.22 -2.21 2.07
CA SER A 163 10.38 -1.06 1.74
C SER A 163 11.21 -0.01 1.04
N ILE A 164 10.95 0.20 -0.25
CA ILE A 164 11.81 0.99 -1.12
C ILE A 164 10.95 1.94 -1.95
N TYR A 165 11.25 3.22 -1.87
CA TYR A 165 10.65 4.27 -2.68
C TYR A 165 11.70 4.80 -3.65
N ASN A 166 11.56 4.49 -4.94
CA ASN A 166 12.56 4.67 -5.98
C ASN A 166 13.87 3.91 -5.63
N ASP A 167 14.90 4.62 -5.20
CA ASP A 167 16.21 4.11 -4.80
C ASP A 167 16.51 4.26 -3.30
N GLU A 168 15.52 4.75 -2.53
CA GLU A 168 15.67 5.00 -1.11
C GLU A 168 14.83 4.05 -0.26
N ILE A 169 15.34 3.69 0.91
CA ILE A 169 14.55 2.97 1.91
C ILE A 169 13.45 3.90 2.43
N LEU A 170 12.19 3.47 2.32
CA LEU A 170 11.08 4.12 2.98
C LEU A 170 10.91 3.52 4.38
N ASP A 171 11.48 4.17 5.37
CA ASP A 171 11.40 3.73 6.76
C ASP A 171 10.05 4.09 7.40
N PHE A 172 9.60 3.24 8.33
CA PHE A 172 8.41 3.44 9.16
C PHE A 172 8.49 2.60 10.43
N GLU A 173 7.77 3.01 11.46
CA GLU A 173 7.70 2.29 12.73
C GLU A 173 6.90 0.99 12.60
N PHE A 174 7.54 -0.14 12.94
CA PHE A 174 6.93 -1.46 12.94
C PHE A 174 7.47 -2.30 14.12
N ASP A 175 7.15 -1.86 15.33
CA ASP A 175 7.74 -2.37 16.58
C ASP A 175 6.97 -3.53 17.23
N GLU A 176 5.87 -3.97 16.66
CA GLU A 176 5.01 -4.99 17.24
C GLU A 176 5.50 -6.43 17.05
N CYS A 177 6.57 -6.65 16.29
CA CYS A 177 7.19 -7.96 16.10
C CYS A 177 8.20 -8.28 17.20
N ASP A 178 8.29 -9.56 17.54
CA ASP A 178 9.38 -10.09 18.36
C ASP A 178 9.91 -11.40 17.74
N PRO A 179 11.21 -11.46 17.33
CA PRO A 179 12.18 -10.37 17.38
C PRO A 179 11.79 -9.18 16.49
N LYS A 180 12.24 -7.97 16.85
CA LYS A 180 11.99 -6.74 16.08
C LYS A 180 12.43 -6.89 14.62
N VAL A 181 11.57 -6.47 13.71
CA VAL A 181 11.85 -6.48 12.28
C VAL A 181 12.25 -5.07 11.85
N LYS A 182 13.47 -4.95 11.36
CA LYS A 182 14.00 -3.68 10.83
C LYS A 182 13.56 -3.50 9.39
N ILE A 183 13.05 -2.31 9.05
CA ILE A 183 12.77 -1.93 7.67
C ILE A 183 14.10 -1.74 6.92
N SER A 184 14.19 -2.29 5.74
CA SER A 184 15.42 -2.27 4.94
C SER A 184 15.14 -2.38 3.44
N ASN A 185 16.18 -2.44 2.64
CA ASN A 185 16.14 -2.82 1.23
C ASN A 185 16.54 -4.29 1.00
N LYS A 186 16.51 -5.13 2.04
CA LYS A 186 17.02 -6.51 1.96
C LYS A 186 15.87 -7.50 1.80
N THR A 187 16.03 -8.39 0.84
CA THR A 187 15.17 -9.56 0.62
C THR A 187 15.96 -10.86 0.79
N LYS A 188 15.29 -11.99 0.68
CA LYS A 188 15.92 -13.32 0.78
C LYS A 188 15.73 -14.12 -0.50
N SER A 189 16.75 -14.87 -0.88
CA SER A 189 16.72 -15.85 -1.95
C SER A 189 15.81 -17.03 -1.63
N HIS A 190 15.82 -18.06 -2.47
CA HIS A 190 15.12 -19.32 -2.19
C HIS A 190 15.61 -19.92 -0.86
N ARG A 191 14.70 -20.56 -0.10
CA ARG A 191 14.97 -21.06 1.27
C ARG A 191 16.15 -22.02 1.39
N LEU A 192 16.43 -22.77 0.32
CA LEU A 192 17.57 -23.70 0.32
C LEU A 192 18.91 -23.00 0.12
N ILE A 193 18.91 -21.82 -0.51
CA ILE A 193 20.10 -20.96 -0.68
C ILE A 193 20.28 -20.08 0.55
N ASN A 194 19.18 -19.47 1.01
CA ASN A 194 19.09 -18.63 2.21
C ASN A 194 20.04 -17.43 2.24
N GLU A 195 20.35 -16.87 1.08
CA GLU A 195 21.14 -15.65 0.95
C GLU A 195 20.29 -14.40 1.14
N VAL A 196 20.93 -13.36 1.70
CA VAL A 196 20.35 -12.02 1.79
C VAL A 196 20.75 -11.23 0.57
N LEU A 197 19.78 -10.68 -0.13
CA LEU A 197 19.96 -9.90 -1.35
C LEU A 197 19.59 -8.45 -1.10
N GLU A 198 20.33 -7.52 -1.68
CA GLU A 198 20.01 -6.09 -1.65
C GLU A 198 19.23 -5.68 -2.91
N VAL A 199 18.11 -5.03 -2.69
CA VAL A 199 17.27 -4.46 -3.74
C VAL A 199 17.67 -2.99 -3.90
N GLN A 200 18.31 -2.66 -5.01
CA GLN A 200 18.75 -1.30 -5.31
C GLN A 200 17.58 -0.43 -5.80
N ASN A 201 16.69 -1.03 -6.58
CA ASN A 201 15.60 -0.34 -7.23
C ASN A 201 14.40 -1.29 -7.41
N PRO A 202 13.14 -0.84 -7.25
CA PRO A 202 11.94 -1.63 -7.47
C PRO A 202 11.86 -2.33 -8.83
N ASP A 203 12.41 -1.73 -9.89
CA ASP A 203 12.34 -2.26 -11.26
C ASP A 203 13.02 -3.61 -11.42
N TYR A 204 14.10 -3.84 -10.71
CA TYR A 204 14.89 -5.07 -10.81
C TYR A 204 14.50 -6.13 -9.79
N PHE A 205 13.53 -5.85 -8.92
CA PHE A 205 13.18 -6.74 -7.81
C PHE A 205 12.76 -8.14 -8.27
N PHE A 206 11.85 -8.23 -9.21
CA PHE A 206 11.36 -9.54 -9.69
C PHE A 206 12.43 -10.32 -10.45
N GLU A 207 13.26 -9.63 -11.22
CA GLU A 207 14.39 -10.26 -11.91
C GLU A 207 15.47 -10.73 -10.91
N LEU A 208 15.79 -9.92 -9.91
CA LEU A 208 16.71 -10.31 -8.82
C LEU A 208 16.22 -11.59 -8.12
N LEU A 209 14.93 -11.67 -7.81
CA LEU A 209 14.34 -12.86 -7.19
C LEU A 209 14.42 -14.06 -8.13
N LYS A 210 14.16 -13.90 -9.42
CA LYS A 210 14.16 -14.96 -10.43
C LYS A 210 15.57 -15.54 -10.62
N GLN A 211 16.59 -14.70 -10.69
CA GLN A 211 18.01 -15.11 -10.72
C GLN A 211 18.38 -15.91 -9.46
N ASN A 212 17.75 -15.63 -8.34
CA ASN A 212 17.93 -16.31 -7.06
C ASN A 212 16.87 -17.40 -6.78
N ARG A 213 16.32 -18.00 -7.85
CA ARG A 213 15.41 -19.16 -7.86
C ARG A 213 14.05 -18.91 -7.19
N VAL A 214 13.59 -17.66 -7.20
CA VAL A 214 12.24 -17.30 -6.71
C VAL A 214 11.45 -16.65 -7.83
N ILE A 215 10.42 -17.31 -8.32
CA ILE A 215 9.46 -16.73 -9.27
C ILE A 215 8.32 -16.13 -8.45
N ALA A 216 8.35 -14.83 -8.21
CA ALA A 216 7.38 -14.19 -7.35
C ALA A 216 6.04 -13.93 -8.06
N ILE A 217 6.03 -13.69 -9.35
CA ILE A 217 4.81 -13.50 -10.15
C ILE A 217 4.08 -14.82 -10.32
N ARG A 218 2.86 -14.89 -9.78
CA ARG A 218 2.07 -16.12 -9.75
C ARG A 218 1.78 -16.68 -11.15
N LYS A 219 1.49 -15.83 -12.13
CA LYS A 219 1.23 -16.22 -13.51
C LYS A 219 2.46 -16.89 -14.13
N GLU A 220 3.64 -16.26 -14.02
CA GLU A 220 4.90 -16.83 -14.52
C GLU A 220 5.24 -18.16 -13.86
N ARG A 221 4.98 -18.28 -12.55
CA ARG A 221 5.19 -19.52 -11.80
C ARG A 221 4.31 -20.64 -12.32
N LYS A 222 3.03 -20.36 -12.61
CA LYS A 222 2.08 -21.29 -13.22
C LYS A 222 2.59 -21.76 -14.59
N GLU A 223 2.89 -20.83 -15.47
CA GLU A 223 3.39 -21.11 -16.83
C GLU A 223 4.67 -21.95 -16.80
N LYS A 224 5.59 -21.64 -15.87
CA LYS A 224 6.82 -22.42 -15.71
C LYS A 224 6.55 -23.87 -15.26
N ILE A 225 5.64 -24.07 -14.30
CA ILE A 225 5.22 -25.40 -13.82
C ILE A 225 4.59 -26.19 -14.97
N GLU A 226 3.63 -25.62 -15.67
CA GLU A 226 2.97 -26.25 -16.83
C GLU A 226 3.97 -26.65 -17.91
N SER A 227 4.91 -25.76 -18.24
CA SER A 227 5.98 -26.04 -19.19
C SER A 227 6.87 -27.22 -18.78
N LEU A 228 7.28 -27.25 -17.51
CA LEU A 228 8.13 -28.32 -16.99
C LEU A 228 7.39 -29.67 -16.95
N ILE A 229 6.11 -29.68 -16.54
CA ILE A 229 5.29 -30.89 -16.53
C ILE A 229 5.12 -31.41 -17.97
N ASN A 230 4.78 -30.56 -18.93
CA ASN A 230 4.62 -30.95 -20.32
C ASN A 230 5.94 -31.49 -20.94
N GLN A 231 7.07 -30.90 -20.59
CA GLN A 231 8.37 -31.39 -21.02
C GLN A 231 8.68 -32.78 -20.45
N ALA A 232 8.47 -32.97 -19.14
CA ALA A 232 8.67 -34.27 -18.49
C ALA A 232 7.71 -35.35 -19.02
N SER A 233 6.45 -34.99 -19.24
CA SER A 233 5.45 -35.89 -19.79
C SER A 233 5.80 -36.39 -21.20
N LYS A 234 6.31 -35.48 -22.06
CA LYS A 234 6.79 -35.87 -23.39
C LYS A 234 7.97 -36.83 -23.32
N SER A 235 8.93 -36.60 -22.43
CA SER A 235 10.12 -37.46 -22.29
C SER A 235 9.75 -38.86 -21.76
N LEU A 236 8.69 -38.95 -20.96
CA LEU A 236 8.21 -40.22 -20.38
C LEU A 236 7.08 -40.88 -21.18
N ASN A 237 6.65 -40.25 -22.27
CA ASN A 237 5.48 -40.66 -23.05
C ASN A 237 4.21 -40.86 -22.21
N LEU A 238 3.97 -39.95 -21.25
CA LEU A 238 2.84 -39.94 -20.34
C LEU A 238 1.93 -38.74 -20.61
N LYS A 239 0.64 -38.88 -20.26
CA LYS A 239 -0.30 -37.75 -20.26
C LYS A 239 -0.31 -37.10 -18.87
N PRO A 240 0.00 -35.78 -18.75
CA PRO A 240 -0.01 -35.13 -17.45
C PRO A 240 -1.43 -34.85 -16.96
N ASP A 241 -1.63 -34.93 -15.64
CA ASP A 241 -2.79 -34.35 -14.99
C ASP A 241 -2.48 -32.89 -14.63
N LEU A 242 -3.18 -31.97 -15.32
CA LEU A 242 -3.09 -30.52 -15.10
C LEU A 242 -4.41 -30.00 -14.52
N SER A 243 -5.08 -30.80 -13.68
CA SER A 243 -6.29 -30.33 -13.00
C SER A 243 -6.02 -29.03 -12.22
N GLU A 244 -6.98 -28.13 -12.22
CA GLU A 244 -6.83 -26.80 -11.62
C GLU A 244 -6.47 -26.88 -10.12
N GLY A 245 -7.07 -27.82 -9.39
CA GLY A 245 -6.78 -28.04 -7.97
C GLY A 245 -5.34 -28.44 -7.71
N LEU A 246 -4.78 -29.32 -8.55
CA LEU A 246 -3.38 -29.77 -8.45
C LEU A 246 -2.42 -28.63 -8.80
N LEU A 247 -2.69 -27.90 -9.89
CA LEU A 247 -1.88 -26.73 -10.28
C LEU A 247 -1.86 -25.64 -9.19
N LEU A 248 -3.00 -25.34 -8.58
CA LEU A 248 -3.09 -24.37 -7.48
C LEU A 248 -2.23 -24.81 -6.27
N SER A 249 -2.20 -26.10 -5.97
CA SER A 249 -1.33 -26.65 -4.92
C SER A 249 0.15 -26.52 -5.27
N LEU A 250 0.55 -26.86 -6.50
CA LEU A 250 1.93 -26.78 -6.96
C LEU A 250 2.44 -25.32 -7.02
N ILE A 251 1.60 -24.39 -7.44
CA ILE A 251 1.94 -22.95 -7.49
C ILE A 251 2.25 -22.41 -6.09
N HIS A 252 1.67 -23.02 -5.05
CA HIS A 252 1.94 -22.59 -3.67
C HIS A 252 3.25 -23.15 -3.11
N ILE A 253 3.71 -24.30 -3.59
CA ILE A 253 4.98 -24.91 -3.16
C ILE A 253 6.17 -24.18 -3.76
#